data_36add750ddb0a5843f9e35317cfb20f6
#
_entry.id   36add750ddb0a5843f9e35317cfb20f6
#
_cell.length_a   1.000
_cell.length_b   1.000
_cell.length_c   1.000
_cell.angle_alpha   90.00
_cell.angle_beta   90.00
_cell.angle_gamma   90.00
#
_symmetry.space_group_name_H-M   'P 1'
#
loop_
_entity.id
_entity.type
_entity.pdbx_description
1 polymer ?
#
loop_
_entity_poly.entity_id
_entity_poly.type
_entity_poly.pdbx_seq_one_letter_code
_entity_poly.pdbx_strand_id
1 'polypeptide(L)'
;QFDFSAFVNPETGFFNLKMIMVIFSLLLVNIFDTLGTLVALVQKTGHSVEGKETPEMKRAMMSDAIGTTVGAFLGSSTITTYIESASGVAEGARSGLTALVVGALFFISIFFAPLFLLIPAAATSGALVMVGVLMVDSVKKINLEDVSESFPAFITMITMVLCYSIADGICLGILSYVVIKLCAGKWKNLNVTLVVLA
;
A
#
# COMPACT_ATOMS: atom_id res chain seq x y z
N GLN A 1 -24.05 -13.82 -4.62
CA GLN A 1 -24.65 -14.26 -3.34
C GLN A 1 -23.70 -13.84 -2.24
N PHE A 2 -24.18 -13.05 -1.29
CA PHE A 2 -23.43 -12.72 -0.08
C PHE A 2 -23.57 -13.89 0.88
N ASP A 3 -22.54 -14.71 0.98
CA ASP A 3 -22.49 -15.84 1.88
C ASP A 3 -21.71 -15.45 3.15
N PHE A 4 -22.42 -15.33 4.26
CA PHE A 4 -21.86 -15.02 5.57
C PHE A 4 -21.61 -16.26 6.43
N SER A 5 -21.82 -17.46 5.89
CA SER A 5 -21.65 -18.72 6.64
C SER A 5 -20.23 -18.90 7.19
N ALA A 6 -19.23 -18.34 6.51
CA ALA A 6 -17.83 -18.38 6.94
C ALA A 6 -17.55 -17.62 8.25
N PHE A 7 -18.41 -16.66 8.62
CA PHE A 7 -18.25 -15.88 9.85
C PHE A 7 -18.74 -16.60 11.11
N VAL A 8 -19.59 -17.62 10.94
CA VAL A 8 -20.17 -18.37 12.03
C VAL A 8 -19.52 -19.74 12.08
N ASN A 9 -18.96 -20.11 13.22
CA ASN A 9 -18.41 -21.44 13.41
C ASN A 9 -19.56 -22.44 13.49
N PRO A 10 -19.64 -23.46 12.61
CA PRO A 10 -20.77 -24.41 12.57
C PRO A 10 -20.91 -25.21 13.85
N GLU A 11 -19.85 -25.36 14.66
CA GLU A 11 -19.86 -26.16 15.88
C GLU A 11 -20.30 -25.39 17.13
N THR A 12 -20.00 -24.08 17.19
CA THR A 12 -20.19 -23.28 18.41
C THR A 12 -21.21 -22.16 18.25
N GLY A 13 -21.67 -21.85 17.04
CA GLY A 13 -22.59 -20.73 16.76
C GLY A 13 -22.03 -19.33 17.03
N PHE A 14 -20.76 -19.23 17.42
CA PHE A 14 -20.06 -17.98 17.68
C PHE A 14 -19.23 -17.52 16.48
N PHE A 15 -18.87 -16.23 16.46
CA PHE A 15 -17.98 -15.67 15.44
C PHE A 15 -16.64 -16.45 15.36
N ASN A 16 -16.24 -16.76 14.14
CA ASN A 16 -14.99 -17.47 13.90
C ASN A 16 -13.80 -16.49 14.11
N LEU A 17 -13.09 -16.63 15.24
CA LEU A 17 -11.96 -15.80 15.59
C LEU A 17 -10.87 -15.77 14.49
N LYS A 18 -10.66 -16.89 13.80
CA LYS A 18 -9.71 -16.97 12.69
C LYS A 18 -10.10 -16.05 11.54
N MET A 19 -11.39 -15.97 11.20
CA MET A 19 -11.87 -15.05 10.16
C MET A 19 -11.70 -13.60 10.55
N ILE A 20 -11.95 -13.25 11.81
CA ILE A 20 -11.71 -11.89 12.32
C ILE A 20 -10.24 -11.53 12.19
N MET A 21 -9.33 -12.43 12.57
CA MET A 21 -7.88 -12.21 12.42
C MET A 21 -7.47 -12.04 10.96
N VAL A 22 -8.00 -12.85 10.04
CA VAL A 22 -7.73 -12.72 8.60
C VAL A 22 -8.21 -11.38 8.06
N ILE A 23 -9.44 -10.97 8.39
CA ILE A 23 -10.00 -9.68 7.97
C ILE A 23 -9.14 -8.52 8.51
N PHE A 24 -8.76 -8.58 9.78
CA PHE A 24 -7.92 -7.56 10.39
C PHE A 24 -6.55 -7.47 9.72
N SER A 25 -5.92 -8.62 9.44
CA SER A 25 -4.64 -8.70 8.72
C SER A 25 -4.75 -8.10 7.31
N LEU A 26 -5.77 -8.51 6.54
CA LEU A 26 -6.00 -7.96 5.20
C LEU A 26 -6.26 -6.45 5.22
N LEU A 27 -7.00 -5.96 6.21
CA LEU A 27 -7.28 -4.55 6.38
C LEU A 27 -6.00 -3.76 6.69
N LEU A 28 -5.14 -4.28 7.58
CA LEU A 28 -3.85 -3.65 7.87
C LEU A 28 -2.96 -3.59 6.62
N VAL A 29 -2.84 -4.69 5.89
CA VAL A 29 -2.05 -4.73 4.64
C VAL A 29 -2.58 -3.69 3.65
N ASN A 30 -3.89 -3.63 3.44
CA ASN A 30 -4.52 -2.67 2.53
C ASN A 30 -4.25 -1.21 2.94
N ILE A 31 -4.35 -0.90 4.24
CA ILE A 31 -4.06 0.44 4.76
C ILE A 31 -2.59 0.82 4.52
N PHE A 32 -1.64 -0.07 4.83
CA PHE A 32 -0.23 0.22 4.65
C PHE A 32 0.15 0.35 3.19
N ASP A 33 -0.41 -0.47 2.31
CA ASP A 33 -0.20 -0.39 0.86
C ASP A 33 -0.70 0.96 0.31
N THR A 34 -1.94 1.33 0.62
CA THR A 34 -2.52 2.61 0.21
C THR A 34 -1.76 3.80 0.79
N LEU A 35 -1.40 3.77 2.08
CA LEU A 35 -0.61 4.84 2.71
C LEU A 35 0.77 4.99 2.06
N GLY A 36 1.47 3.88 1.83
CA GLY A 36 2.80 3.89 1.22
C GLY A 36 2.78 4.50 -0.18
N THR A 37 1.85 4.08 -1.02
CA THR A 37 1.70 4.58 -2.38
C THR A 37 1.24 6.03 -2.42
N LEU A 38 0.27 6.44 -1.58
CA LEU A 38 -0.21 7.81 -1.51
C LEU A 38 0.87 8.78 -1.03
N VAL A 39 1.62 8.42 0.03
CA VAL A 39 2.73 9.26 0.52
C VAL A 39 3.75 9.47 -0.59
N ALA A 40 4.13 8.40 -1.30
CA ALA A 40 5.10 8.48 -2.37
C ALA A 40 4.59 9.34 -3.56
N LEU A 41 3.32 9.22 -3.94
CA LEU A 41 2.72 10.02 -5.00
C LEU A 41 2.57 11.49 -4.62
N VAL A 42 2.07 11.79 -3.42
CA VAL A 42 1.91 13.17 -2.93
C VAL A 42 3.27 13.88 -2.86
N GLN A 43 4.32 13.19 -2.43
CA GLN A 43 5.67 13.74 -2.44
C GLN A 43 6.14 14.12 -3.86
N LYS A 44 5.76 13.33 -4.87
CA LYS A 44 6.08 13.63 -6.28
C LYS A 44 5.33 14.83 -6.84
N THR A 45 4.17 15.17 -6.30
CA THR A 45 3.44 16.40 -6.68
C THR A 45 4.04 17.68 -6.10
N GLY A 46 5.10 17.57 -5.29
CA GLY A 46 5.77 18.71 -4.65
C GLY A 46 5.10 19.18 -3.36
N HIS A 47 4.10 18.46 -2.87
CA HIS A 47 3.51 18.74 -1.56
C HIS A 47 4.31 18.03 -0.47
N SER A 48 4.74 18.81 0.53
CA SER A 48 5.52 18.30 1.67
C SER A 48 4.61 17.51 2.61
N VAL A 49 4.88 16.23 2.77
CA VAL A 49 4.18 15.37 3.76
C VAL A 49 5.05 15.31 5.02
N GLU A 50 5.38 16.47 5.58
CA GLU A 50 6.08 16.53 6.86
C GLU A 50 5.10 16.28 8.01
N GLY A 51 4.86 15.01 8.33
CA GLY A 51 4.27 14.56 9.60
C GLY A 51 2.85 15.05 9.91
N LYS A 52 2.19 15.77 9.00
CA LYS A 52 0.81 16.25 9.16
C LYS A 52 -0.10 15.62 8.12
N GLU A 53 -1.21 15.11 8.56
CA GLU A 53 -2.29 14.69 7.66
C GLU A 53 -2.75 15.90 6.84
N THR A 54 -2.36 15.92 5.58
CA THR A 54 -2.88 16.96 4.68
C THR A 54 -4.35 16.64 4.36
N PRO A 55 -5.21 17.68 4.20
CA PRO A 55 -6.61 17.46 3.82
C PRO A 55 -6.75 16.65 2.52
N GLU A 56 -5.75 16.73 1.66
CA GLU A 56 -5.67 16.01 0.38
C GLU A 56 -5.43 14.51 0.60
N MET A 57 -4.53 14.14 1.51
CA MET A 57 -4.30 12.74 1.90
C MET A 57 -5.57 12.11 2.45
N LYS A 58 -6.28 12.81 3.35
CA LYS A 58 -7.54 12.34 3.91
C LYS A 58 -8.60 12.12 2.83
N ARG A 59 -8.72 13.03 1.86
CA ARG A 59 -9.65 12.90 0.73
C ARG A 59 -9.28 11.72 -0.16
N ALA A 60 -7.99 11.52 -0.42
CA ALA A 60 -7.51 10.39 -1.22
C ALA A 60 -7.82 9.05 -0.54
N MET A 61 -7.52 8.91 0.76
CA MET A 61 -7.87 7.70 1.53
C MET A 61 -9.39 7.46 1.58
N MET A 62 -10.19 8.53 1.68
CA MET A 62 -11.65 8.41 1.67
C MET A 62 -12.17 7.93 0.29
N SER A 63 -11.56 8.41 -0.79
CA SER A 63 -11.86 7.94 -2.15
C SER A 63 -11.52 6.47 -2.34
N ASP A 64 -10.37 6.02 -1.82
CA ASP A 64 -9.93 4.64 -1.82
C ASP A 64 -10.91 3.72 -1.05
N ALA A 65 -11.30 4.14 0.16
CA ALA A 65 -12.26 3.40 0.98
C ALA A 65 -13.65 3.29 0.31
N ILE A 66 -14.13 4.36 -0.33
CA ILE A 66 -15.40 4.34 -1.08
C ILE A 66 -15.26 3.42 -2.29
N GLY A 67 -14.15 3.52 -3.04
CA GLY A 67 -13.87 2.66 -4.19
C GLY A 67 -13.85 1.18 -3.80
N THR A 68 -13.13 0.84 -2.73
CA THR A 68 -13.06 -0.53 -2.20
C THR A 68 -14.45 -1.05 -1.78
N THR A 69 -15.25 -0.22 -1.12
CA THR A 69 -16.62 -0.59 -0.73
C THR A 69 -17.48 -0.88 -1.95
N VAL A 70 -17.46 -0.01 -2.95
CA VAL A 70 -18.21 -0.21 -4.21
C VAL A 70 -17.69 -1.45 -4.95
N GLY A 71 -16.36 -1.64 -5.01
CA GLY A 71 -15.75 -2.81 -5.61
C GLY A 71 -16.21 -4.12 -4.94
N ALA A 72 -16.28 -4.13 -3.62
CA ALA A 72 -16.76 -5.28 -2.86
C ALA A 72 -18.22 -5.63 -3.20
N PHE A 73 -19.10 -4.65 -3.37
CA PHE A 73 -20.48 -4.87 -3.84
C PHE A 73 -20.53 -5.47 -5.24
N LEU A 74 -19.58 -5.11 -6.11
CA LEU A 74 -19.47 -5.64 -7.47
C LEU A 74 -18.77 -7.00 -7.51
N GLY A 75 -18.29 -7.52 -6.38
CA GLY A 75 -17.58 -8.80 -6.29
C GLY A 75 -16.10 -8.72 -6.69
N SER A 76 -15.52 -7.52 -6.69
CA SER A 76 -14.09 -7.30 -6.92
C SER A 76 -13.31 -7.39 -5.61
N SER A 77 -11.99 -7.60 -5.71
CA SER A 77 -11.07 -7.48 -4.58
C SER A 77 -10.94 -6.01 -4.13
N THR A 78 -10.14 -5.78 -3.09
CA THR A 78 -9.81 -4.41 -2.61
C THR A 78 -9.23 -3.56 -3.75
N ILE A 79 -9.63 -2.30 -3.78
CA ILE A 79 -9.09 -1.30 -4.71
C ILE A 79 -7.99 -0.55 -3.95
N THR A 80 -6.80 -0.46 -4.54
CA THR A 80 -5.67 0.27 -3.97
C THR A 80 -5.14 1.27 -4.98
N THR A 81 -4.43 2.27 -4.48
CA THR A 81 -3.77 3.26 -5.33
C THR A 81 -2.60 2.61 -6.07
N TYR A 82 -2.57 2.70 -7.39
CA TYR A 82 -1.49 2.15 -8.21
C TYR A 82 -0.24 3.01 -8.18
N ILE A 83 0.92 2.37 -7.94
CA ILE A 83 2.23 3.03 -7.96
C ILE A 83 2.60 3.52 -9.37
N GLU A 84 2.08 2.89 -10.40
CA GLU A 84 2.24 3.27 -11.81
C GLU A 84 1.68 4.66 -12.11
N SER A 85 0.78 5.17 -11.28
CA SER A 85 0.31 6.56 -11.35
C SER A 85 1.45 7.58 -11.20
N ALA A 86 2.61 7.16 -10.63
CA ALA A 86 3.81 8.00 -10.55
C ALA A 86 4.33 8.39 -11.94
N SER A 87 4.15 7.55 -12.97
CA SER A 87 4.54 7.88 -14.33
C SER A 87 3.69 9.03 -14.88
N GLY A 88 2.37 8.99 -14.68
CA GLY A 88 1.48 10.08 -15.07
C GLY A 88 1.78 11.39 -14.34
N VAL A 89 2.11 11.31 -13.05
CA VAL A 89 2.54 12.48 -12.26
C VAL A 89 3.86 13.04 -12.78
N ALA A 90 4.81 12.19 -13.17
CA ALA A 90 6.09 12.61 -13.76
C ALA A 90 5.91 13.34 -15.09
N GLU A 91 4.95 12.91 -15.91
CA GLU A 91 4.56 13.56 -17.18
C GLU A 91 3.74 14.86 -16.98
N GLY A 92 3.44 15.24 -15.74
CA GLY A 92 2.79 16.50 -15.42
C GLY A 92 1.29 16.39 -15.10
N ALA A 93 0.74 15.20 -14.88
CA ALA A 93 -0.63 15.06 -14.43
C ALA A 93 -0.84 15.74 -13.07
N ARG A 94 -1.79 16.67 -12.99
CA ARG A 94 -2.09 17.45 -11.77
C ARG A 94 -3.60 17.56 -11.48
N SER A 95 -4.44 16.95 -12.29
CA SER A 95 -5.90 17.05 -12.16
C SER A 95 -6.57 15.68 -12.14
N GLY A 96 -7.75 15.61 -11.52
CA GLY A 96 -8.58 14.39 -11.54
C GLY A 96 -9.05 13.96 -12.92
N LEU A 97 -8.91 14.80 -13.94
CA LEU A 97 -9.22 14.45 -15.32
C LEU A 97 -8.39 13.26 -15.81
N THR A 98 -7.12 13.18 -15.39
CA THR A 98 -6.24 12.04 -15.70
C THR A 98 -6.83 10.74 -15.18
N ALA A 99 -7.34 10.73 -13.94
CA ALA A 99 -7.97 9.55 -13.36
C ALA A 99 -9.23 9.13 -14.12
N LEU A 100 -10.04 10.09 -14.57
CA LEU A 100 -11.23 9.82 -15.38
C LEU A 100 -10.88 9.21 -16.73
N VAL A 101 -9.84 9.73 -17.40
CA VAL A 101 -9.36 9.18 -18.68
C VAL A 101 -8.84 7.77 -18.51
N VAL A 102 -8.04 7.52 -17.46
CA VAL A 102 -7.52 6.18 -17.15
C VAL A 102 -8.68 5.21 -16.85
N GLY A 103 -9.67 5.64 -16.05
CA GLY A 103 -10.86 4.83 -15.76
C GLY A 103 -11.66 4.50 -17.03
N ALA A 104 -11.83 5.46 -17.94
CA ALA A 104 -12.49 5.23 -19.22
C ALA A 104 -11.70 4.24 -20.10
N LEU A 105 -10.37 4.34 -20.12
CA LEU A 105 -9.51 3.40 -20.84
C LEU A 105 -9.60 1.99 -20.25
N PHE A 106 -9.64 1.84 -18.93
CA PHE A 106 -9.88 0.55 -18.29
C PHE A 106 -11.24 -0.02 -18.66
N PHE A 107 -12.29 0.80 -18.68
CA PHE A 107 -13.61 0.35 -19.10
C PHE A 107 -13.61 -0.15 -20.55
N ILE A 108 -12.98 0.58 -21.47
CA ILE A 108 -12.82 0.16 -22.86
C ILE A 108 -11.99 -1.13 -22.96
N SER A 109 -10.95 -1.29 -22.14
CA SER A 109 -10.08 -2.46 -22.16
C SER A 109 -10.80 -3.77 -21.83
N ILE A 110 -11.94 -3.73 -21.14
CA ILE A 110 -12.77 -4.91 -20.87
C ILE A 110 -13.21 -5.58 -22.18
N PHE A 111 -13.56 -4.79 -23.19
CA PHE A 111 -13.96 -5.31 -24.50
C PHE A 111 -12.79 -5.93 -25.28
N PHE A 112 -11.58 -5.49 -24.99
CA PHE A 112 -10.34 -5.96 -25.59
C PHE A 112 -9.53 -6.91 -24.69
N ALA A 113 -10.15 -7.45 -23.65
CA ALA A 113 -9.48 -8.32 -22.67
C ALA A 113 -8.66 -9.46 -23.31
N PRO A 114 -9.14 -10.18 -24.35
CA PRO A 114 -8.34 -11.22 -25.01
C PRO A 114 -7.04 -10.69 -25.63
N LEU A 115 -7.03 -9.45 -26.13
CA LEU A 115 -5.85 -8.82 -26.69
C LEU A 115 -4.82 -8.48 -25.62
N PHE A 116 -5.27 -7.95 -24.47
CA PHE A 116 -4.38 -7.63 -23.35
C PHE A 116 -3.78 -8.87 -22.69
N LEU A 117 -4.50 -10.00 -22.68
CA LEU A 117 -4.00 -11.26 -22.17
C LEU A 117 -2.88 -11.89 -23.04
N LEU A 118 -2.70 -11.43 -24.27
CA LEU A 118 -1.59 -11.84 -25.13
C LEU A 118 -0.27 -11.15 -24.77
N ILE A 119 -0.30 -10.08 -23.98
CA ILE A 119 0.91 -9.34 -23.59
C ILE A 119 1.68 -10.19 -22.56
N PRO A 120 2.90 -10.66 -22.90
CA PRO A 120 3.67 -11.47 -21.98
C PRO A 120 4.17 -10.63 -20.78
N ALA A 121 4.30 -11.26 -19.62
CA ALA A 121 4.79 -10.61 -18.40
C ALA A 121 6.20 -9.99 -18.58
N ALA A 122 7.01 -10.55 -19.48
CA ALA A 122 8.31 -9.98 -19.81
C ALA A 122 8.23 -8.58 -20.45
N ALA A 123 7.16 -8.28 -21.18
CA ALA A 123 6.97 -6.94 -21.78
C ALA A 123 6.53 -5.90 -20.72
N THR A 124 5.75 -6.31 -19.74
CA THR A 124 5.29 -5.42 -18.65
C THR A 124 6.37 -5.17 -17.60
N SER A 125 7.33 -6.09 -17.43
CA SER A 125 8.41 -5.96 -16.46
C SER A 125 9.29 -4.72 -16.71
N GLY A 126 9.54 -4.37 -17.97
CA GLY A 126 10.29 -3.16 -18.34
C GLY A 126 9.61 -1.87 -17.85
N ALA A 127 8.28 -1.79 -17.97
CA ALA A 127 7.51 -0.65 -17.48
C ALA A 127 7.56 -0.57 -15.95
N LEU A 128 7.46 -1.70 -15.24
CA LEU A 128 7.58 -1.75 -13.78
C LEU A 128 8.96 -1.31 -13.28
N VAL A 129 10.03 -1.71 -13.96
CA VAL A 129 11.38 -1.23 -13.64
C VAL A 129 11.48 0.28 -13.79
N MET A 130 10.90 0.85 -14.86
CA MET A 130 10.90 2.30 -15.06
C MET A 130 10.14 3.04 -13.95
N VAL A 131 8.97 2.53 -13.55
CA VAL A 131 8.22 3.06 -12.40
C VAL A 131 9.04 2.96 -11.12
N GLY A 132 9.73 1.84 -10.89
CA GLY A 132 10.64 1.66 -9.76
C GLY A 132 11.74 2.73 -9.72
N VAL A 133 12.38 3.00 -10.86
CA VAL A 133 13.40 4.07 -10.98
C VAL A 133 12.81 5.45 -10.60
N LEU A 134 11.60 5.75 -11.05
CA LEU A 134 10.91 7.01 -10.69
C LEU A 134 10.66 7.13 -9.17
N MET A 135 10.56 6.01 -8.46
CA MET A 135 10.27 5.99 -7.02
C MET A 135 11.52 5.95 -6.13
N VAL A 136 12.71 5.68 -6.70
CA VAL A 136 13.98 5.61 -5.95
C VAL A 136 14.28 6.90 -5.17
N ASP A 137 13.83 8.06 -5.65
CA ASP A 137 14.02 9.33 -4.95
C ASP A 137 13.40 9.34 -3.54
N SER A 138 12.39 8.54 -3.28
CA SER A 138 11.77 8.40 -1.96
C SER A 138 12.74 7.79 -0.93
N VAL A 139 13.66 6.94 -1.37
CA VAL A 139 14.68 6.30 -0.51
C VAL A 139 15.67 7.35 0.03
N LYS A 140 15.95 8.41 -0.73
CA LYS A 140 16.86 9.50 -0.31
C LYS A 140 16.38 10.26 0.92
N LYS A 141 15.08 10.16 1.25
CA LYS A 141 14.49 10.82 2.42
C LYS A 141 14.68 10.06 3.72
N ILE A 142 15.12 8.80 3.63
CA ILE A 142 15.45 7.99 4.80
C ILE A 142 16.76 8.54 5.36
N ASN A 143 16.77 8.83 6.65
CA ASN A 143 18.02 9.22 7.33
C ASN A 143 18.93 8.00 7.47
N LEU A 144 19.84 7.84 6.51
CA LEU A 144 20.78 6.73 6.49
C LEU A 144 21.93 6.89 7.50
N GLU A 145 22.12 8.08 8.07
CA GLU A 145 23.15 8.33 9.09
C GLU A 145 22.73 7.80 10.46
N ASP A 146 21.44 7.78 10.77
CA ASP A 146 20.94 7.18 12.02
C ASP A 146 20.65 5.69 11.81
N VAL A 147 21.51 4.83 12.40
CA VAL A 147 21.36 3.38 12.35
C VAL A 147 19.99 2.92 12.85
N SER A 148 19.37 3.66 13.77
CA SER A 148 18.04 3.32 14.30
C SER A 148 16.91 3.50 13.28
N GLU A 149 17.14 4.18 12.16
CA GLU A 149 16.20 4.37 11.06
C GLU A 149 16.63 3.62 9.80
N SER A 150 17.93 3.62 9.50
CA SER A 150 18.47 2.97 8.30
C SER A 150 18.36 1.45 8.35
N PHE A 151 18.62 0.83 9.50
CA PHE A 151 18.59 -0.63 9.62
C PHE A 151 17.17 -1.21 9.45
N PRO A 152 16.12 -0.69 10.12
CA PRO A 152 14.75 -1.15 9.87
C PRO A 152 14.30 -0.95 8.41
N ALA A 153 14.67 0.18 7.81
CA ALA A 153 14.35 0.44 6.40
C ALA A 153 15.00 -0.60 5.48
N PHE A 154 16.26 -0.94 5.74
CA PHE A 154 16.99 -1.96 5.00
C PHE A 154 16.35 -3.35 5.16
N ILE A 155 16.01 -3.76 6.40
CA ILE A 155 15.32 -5.02 6.67
C ILE A 155 13.98 -5.08 5.92
N THR A 156 13.19 -4.00 5.97
CA THR A 156 11.92 -3.92 5.25
C THR A 156 12.10 -4.17 3.77
N MET A 157 13.03 -3.45 3.12
CA MET A 157 13.28 -3.56 1.69
C MET A 157 13.73 -4.97 1.29
N ILE A 158 14.68 -5.55 2.02
CA ILE A 158 15.18 -6.90 1.73
C ILE A 158 14.10 -7.95 1.94
N THR A 159 13.37 -7.87 3.04
CA THR A 159 12.32 -8.85 3.37
C THR A 159 11.21 -8.84 2.32
N MET A 160 10.77 -7.67 1.88
CA MET A 160 9.76 -7.55 0.81
C MET A 160 10.18 -8.31 -0.45
N VAL A 161 11.45 -8.19 -0.84
CA VAL A 161 11.97 -8.85 -2.04
C VAL A 161 12.12 -10.35 -1.84
N LEU A 162 12.68 -10.78 -0.70
CA LEU A 162 12.98 -12.20 -0.45
C LEU A 162 11.72 -13.02 -0.16
N CYS A 163 10.75 -12.45 0.55
CA CYS A 163 9.50 -13.14 0.91
C CYS A 163 8.41 -12.97 -0.15
N TYR A 164 8.62 -12.16 -1.18
CA TYR A 164 7.58 -11.79 -2.16
C TYR A 164 6.29 -11.30 -1.49
N SER A 165 6.40 -10.67 -0.33
CA SER A 165 5.29 -10.27 0.52
C SER A 165 5.54 -8.87 1.10
N ILE A 166 4.66 -7.93 0.76
CA ILE A 166 4.68 -6.58 1.33
C ILE A 166 4.38 -6.64 2.83
N ALA A 167 3.43 -7.51 3.23
CA ALA A 167 3.02 -7.65 4.62
C ALA A 167 4.17 -8.10 5.51
N ASP A 168 4.91 -9.15 5.11
CA ASP A 168 6.03 -9.67 5.90
C ASP A 168 7.16 -8.66 6.01
N GLY A 169 7.41 -7.90 4.92
CA GLY A 169 8.37 -6.81 4.94
C GLY A 169 8.00 -5.71 5.93
N ILE A 170 6.74 -5.27 5.94
CA ILE A 170 6.25 -4.25 6.87
C ILE A 170 6.31 -4.77 8.31
N CYS A 171 5.84 -5.99 8.57
CA CYS A 171 5.87 -6.59 9.91
C CYS A 171 7.29 -6.69 10.48
N LEU A 172 8.23 -7.25 9.72
CA LEU A 172 9.63 -7.35 10.15
C LEU A 172 10.31 -5.98 10.25
N GLY A 173 9.94 -5.05 9.39
CA GLY A 173 10.41 -3.67 9.47
C GLY A 173 9.97 -2.97 10.75
N ILE A 174 8.70 -3.05 11.12
CA ILE A 174 8.17 -2.46 12.34
C ILE A 174 8.78 -3.14 13.58
N LEU A 175 8.85 -4.49 13.58
CA LEU A 175 9.49 -5.25 14.65
C LEU A 175 10.94 -4.81 14.86
N SER A 176 11.74 -4.75 13.78
CA SER A 176 13.14 -4.34 13.85
C SER A 176 13.28 -2.89 14.33
N TYR A 177 12.41 -1.99 13.90
CA TYR A 177 12.38 -0.60 14.34
C TYR A 177 12.13 -0.47 15.85
N VAL A 178 11.11 -1.18 16.35
CA VAL A 178 10.78 -1.18 17.78
C VAL A 178 11.94 -1.76 18.59
N VAL A 179 12.48 -2.91 18.20
CA VAL A 179 13.61 -3.55 18.90
C VAL A 179 14.83 -2.63 18.96
N ILE A 180 15.22 -2.04 17.84
CA ILE A 180 16.40 -1.16 17.80
C ILE A 180 16.20 0.11 18.63
N LYS A 181 15.03 0.74 18.53
CA LYS A 181 14.73 1.94 19.34
C LYS A 181 14.69 1.63 20.82
N LEU A 182 14.23 0.45 21.22
CA LEU A 182 14.30 -0.03 22.60
C LEU A 182 15.76 -0.22 23.05
N CYS A 183 16.58 -0.90 22.24
CA CYS A 183 18.01 -1.13 22.55
C CYS A 183 18.82 0.17 22.58
N ALA A 184 18.48 1.13 21.71
CA ALA A 184 19.14 2.44 21.67
C ALA A 184 18.69 3.41 22.77
N GLY A 185 17.77 3.01 23.65
CA GLY A 185 17.28 3.84 24.76
C GLY A 185 16.43 5.05 24.32
N LYS A 186 16.02 5.11 23.04
CA LYS A 186 15.24 6.20 22.46
C LYS A 186 13.72 6.02 22.64
N TRP A 187 13.29 5.65 23.85
CA TRP A 187 11.90 5.27 24.19
C TRP A 187 10.88 6.40 23.96
N LYS A 188 11.32 7.65 24.11
CA LYS A 188 10.44 8.83 23.93
C LYS A 188 9.98 9.06 22.50
N ASN A 189 10.65 8.44 21.52
CA ASN A 189 10.35 8.58 20.11
C ASN A 189 9.49 7.42 19.55
N LEU A 190 9.08 6.49 20.43
CA LEU A 190 8.19 5.40 20.05
C LEU A 190 6.74 5.83 20.19
N ASN A 191 6.01 5.83 19.09
CA ASN A 191 4.55 5.95 19.11
C ASN A 191 3.94 4.67 19.69
N VAL A 192 3.03 4.82 20.64
CA VAL A 192 2.31 3.69 21.25
C VAL A 192 1.66 2.80 20.17
N THR A 193 1.16 3.40 19.10
CA THR A 193 0.56 2.67 17.97
C THR A 193 1.55 1.71 17.31
N LEU A 194 2.81 2.10 17.13
CA LEU A 194 3.84 1.24 16.53
C LEU A 194 4.22 0.06 17.44
N VAL A 195 4.21 0.28 18.77
CA VAL A 195 4.50 -0.78 19.74
C VAL A 195 3.35 -1.80 19.81
N VAL A 196 2.12 -1.36 19.61
CA VAL A 196 0.94 -2.26 19.61
C VAL A 196 0.87 -3.06 18.30
N LEU A 197 1.39 -2.51 17.20
CA LEU A 197 1.43 -3.17 15.89
C LEU A 197 2.60 -4.16 15.74
N ALA A 198 3.66 -4.02 16.54
CA ALA A 198 4.81 -4.91 16.56
C ALA A 198 4.55 -6.16 17.40
#